data_7b85742877128404caaa067270486d80
#
_entry.id   7b85742877128404caaa067270486d80
#
_cell.length_a   1.000
_cell.length_b   1.000
_cell.length_c   1.000
_cell.angle_alpha   90.00
_cell.angle_beta   90.00
_cell.angle_gamma   90.00
#
_symmetry.space_group_name_H-M   'P 1'
#
loop_
_entity.id
_entity.type
_entity.pdbx_description
1 polymer ?
#
loop_
_entity_poly.entity_id
_entity_poly.type
_entity_poly.pdbx_seq_one_letter_code
_entity_poly.pdbx_strand_id
1 'polypeptide(L)'
;RSTHLGHSFPHDALPISLPQKKYWDTLESDPGSVKGDLYDLVLNGYELASGSMRINDPALQERIFEIVGYSRERAEKAFGFLVQAFKFGAPPHGGIAPGLDRLIMLMCHEESIHEVIAFPKNNLAMSPMDECPSAVDQSQLDDLHLKCTEVEK
;
A
#
# COMPACT_ATOMS: atom_id res chain seq x y z
N ARG A 1 -3.69 -5.74 25.25
CA ARG A 1 -4.74 -6.42 24.45
C ARG A 1 -4.50 -6.02 23.00
N SER A 2 -3.92 -6.91 22.22
CA SER A 2 -3.75 -6.76 20.80
C SER A 2 -5.15 -6.88 20.16
N THR A 3 -5.73 -5.78 19.75
CA THR A 3 -6.88 -5.81 18.83
C THR A 3 -6.31 -6.09 17.45
N HIS A 4 -6.34 -7.34 17.02
CA HIS A 4 -6.19 -7.69 15.63
C HIS A 4 -7.38 -7.08 14.87
N LEU A 5 -7.18 -5.89 14.35
CA LEU A 5 -7.99 -5.37 13.25
C LEU A 5 -7.59 -6.21 12.04
N GLY A 6 -8.29 -7.33 11.85
CA GLY A 6 -8.10 -8.16 10.69
C GLY A 6 -8.52 -7.39 9.46
N HIS A 7 -7.55 -6.90 8.70
CA HIS A 7 -7.80 -6.32 7.40
C HIS A 7 -8.48 -7.37 6.53
N SER A 8 -9.71 -7.11 6.10
CA SER A 8 -10.46 -7.99 5.23
C SER A 8 -9.91 -7.86 3.80
N PHE A 9 -9.57 -8.98 3.19
CA PHE A 9 -9.37 -9.09 1.77
C PHE A 9 -10.74 -8.86 1.08
N PRO A 10 -10.92 -8.03 0.04
CA PRO A 10 -9.92 -7.51 -0.88
C PRO A 10 -9.64 -6.00 -0.80
N HIS A 11 -10.20 -5.26 0.17
CA HIS A 11 -10.19 -3.79 0.13
C HIS A 11 -8.86 -3.16 0.56
N ASP A 12 -8.12 -3.76 1.48
CA ASP A 12 -6.91 -3.14 2.06
C ASP A 12 -5.63 -3.93 1.77
N ALA A 13 -5.72 -5.16 1.26
CA ALA A 13 -4.57 -5.93 0.87
C ALA A 13 -4.17 -5.57 -0.55
N LEU A 14 -2.92 -5.18 -0.74
CA LEU A 14 -2.34 -5.10 -2.07
C LEU A 14 -2.60 -6.44 -2.80
N PRO A 15 -2.92 -6.43 -4.11
CA PRO A 15 -3.28 -7.63 -4.87
C PRO A 15 -2.16 -8.69 -4.97
N ILE A 16 -1.08 -8.50 -4.22
CA ILE A 16 0.10 -9.36 -4.15
C ILE A 16 0.33 -9.98 -2.75
N SER A 17 -0.56 -9.72 -1.78
CA SER A 17 -0.47 -10.31 -0.43
C SER A 17 -1.06 -11.72 -0.41
N LEU A 18 -0.38 -12.63 0.29
CA LEU A 18 -0.78 -14.04 0.37
C LEU A 18 -2.06 -14.20 1.20
N PRO A 19 -3.15 -14.78 0.66
CA PRO A 19 -4.30 -15.16 1.46
C PRO A 19 -3.95 -16.35 2.35
N GLN A 20 -4.46 -16.37 3.58
CA GLN A 20 -4.26 -17.50 4.49
C GLN A 20 -4.82 -18.79 3.88
N LYS A 21 -4.05 -19.86 3.95
CA LYS A 21 -4.33 -21.13 3.28
C LYS A 21 -5.72 -21.71 3.56
N LYS A 22 -6.25 -21.49 4.75
CA LYS A 22 -7.59 -21.95 5.15
C LYS A 22 -8.76 -21.36 4.35
N TYR A 23 -8.51 -20.27 3.60
CA TYR A 23 -9.51 -19.60 2.77
C TYR A 23 -9.38 -19.88 1.27
N TRP A 24 -8.41 -20.70 0.85
CA TRP A 24 -8.15 -20.92 -0.58
C TRP A 24 -9.31 -21.53 -1.34
N ASP A 25 -10.13 -22.35 -0.67
CA ASP A 25 -11.32 -23.00 -1.27
C ASP A 25 -12.54 -22.04 -1.37
N THR A 26 -12.47 -20.89 -0.69
CA THR A 26 -13.57 -19.91 -0.65
C THR A 26 -13.21 -18.55 -1.27
N LEU A 27 -12.05 -18.47 -1.92
CA LEU A 27 -11.53 -17.22 -2.50
C LEU A 27 -12.52 -16.55 -3.46
N GLU A 28 -13.16 -17.32 -4.33
CA GLU A 28 -14.10 -16.80 -5.33
C GLU A 28 -15.53 -16.69 -4.78
N SER A 29 -15.93 -17.59 -3.89
CA SER A 29 -17.32 -17.66 -3.39
C SER A 29 -17.62 -16.62 -2.31
N ASP A 30 -16.62 -16.28 -1.47
CA ASP A 30 -16.77 -15.29 -0.40
C ASP A 30 -15.43 -14.53 -0.18
N PRO A 31 -15.02 -13.71 -1.17
CA PRO A 31 -13.76 -12.98 -1.07
C PRO A 31 -13.71 -11.98 0.10
N GLY A 32 -14.88 -11.50 0.55
CA GLY A 32 -14.95 -10.54 1.65
C GLY A 32 -14.58 -11.12 3.03
N SER A 33 -14.69 -12.44 3.22
CA SER A 33 -14.30 -13.12 4.46
C SER A 33 -12.83 -13.56 4.49
N VAL A 34 -12.13 -13.49 3.36
CA VAL A 34 -10.75 -13.93 3.24
C VAL A 34 -9.83 -13.00 4.03
N LYS A 35 -8.92 -13.58 4.81
CA LYS A 35 -7.86 -12.83 5.50
C LYS A 35 -6.51 -13.11 4.86
N GLY A 36 -5.73 -12.05 4.69
CA GLY A 36 -4.34 -12.16 4.24
C GLY A 36 -3.39 -12.56 5.37
N ASP A 37 -2.21 -13.03 5.00
CA ASP A 37 -1.06 -13.21 5.90
C ASP A 37 -0.35 -11.85 6.07
N LEU A 38 -0.98 -11.00 6.87
CA LEU A 38 -0.56 -9.63 7.16
C LEU A 38 -0.09 -9.54 8.61
N TYR A 39 0.81 -8.61 8.88
CA TYR A 39 1.32 -8.37 10.22
C TYR A 39 1.73 -6.91 10.41
N ASP A 40 1.51 -6.41 11.62
CA ASP A 40 1.90 -5.07 12.02
C ASP A 40 2.80 -5.15 13.26
N LEU A 41 3.82 -4.31 13.30
CA LEU A 41 4.62 -4.07 14.48
C LEU A 41 4.05 -2.88 15.23
N VAL A 42 3.58 -3.11 16.45
CA VAL A 42 3.05 -2.07 17.33
C VAL A 42 3.98 -1.83 18.49
N LEU A 43 4.36 -0.58 18.72
CA LEU A 43 5.20 -0.15 19.84
C LEU A 43 4.55 1.05 20.55
N ASN A 44 4.36 0.94 21.86
CA ASN A 44 3.75 1.98 22.71
C ASN A 44 2.38 2.47 22.18
N GLY A 45 1.59 1.58 21.55
CA GLY A 45 0.28 1.92 20.99
C GLY A 45 0.30 2.50 19.58
N TYR A 46 1.49 2.73 19.01
CA TYR A 46 1.65 3.17 17.62
C TYR A 46 1.98 1.99 16.70
N GLU A 47 1.31 1.92 15.57
CA GLU A 47 1.72 1.05 14.46
C GLU A 47 3.01 1.60 13.87
N LEU A 48 4.11 0.90 14.10
CA LEU A 48 5.45 1.32 13.70
C LEU A 48 5.84 0.77 12.33
N ALA A 49 5.35 -0.42 12.00
CA ALA A 49 5.61 -1.06 10.71
C ALA A 49 4.47 -1.97 10.34
N SER A 50 4.26 -2.15 9.04
CA SER A 50 3.35 -3.14 8.49
C SER A 50 4.02 -3.98 7.42
N GLY A 51 3.47 -5.17 7.19
CA GLY A 51 4.02 -6.09 6.22
C GLY A 51 3.08 -7.23 5.85
N SER A 52 3.49 -8.02 4.88
CA SER A 52 2.76 -9.21 4.48
C SER A 52 3.68 -10.30 3.92
N MET A 53 3.23 -11.54 4.04
CA MET A 53 3.71 -12.59 3.17
C MET A 53 3.20 -12.36 1.76
N ARG A 54 4.01 -12.68 0.75
CA ARG A 54 3.69 -12.42 -0.66
C ARG A 54 3.23 -13.70 -1.35
N ILE A 55 2.35 -13.53 -2.33
CA ILE A 55 2.04 -14.61 -3.27
C ILE A 55 3.30 -14.88 -4.07
N ASN A 56 3.68 -16.15 -4.17
CA ASN A 56 4.81 -16.61 -4.99
C ASN A 56 4.42 -17.71 -5.98
N ASP A 57 3.16 -18.13 -5.97
CA ASP A 57 2.57 -19.05 -6.93
C ASP A 57 1.89 -18.26 -8.04
N PRO A 58 2.27 -18.43 -9.34
CA PRO A 58 1.71 -17.67 -10.44
C PRO A 58 0.21 -17.95 -10.65
N ALA A 59 -0.26 -19.17 -10.44
CA ALA A 59 -1.67 -19.51 -10.64
C ALA A 59 -2.56 -18.86 -9.56
N LEU A 60 -2.10 -18.87 -8.31
CA LEU A 60 -2.77 -18.16 -7.24
C LEU A 60 -2.79 -16.64 -7.49
N GLN A 61 -1.69 -16.09 -7.99
CA GLN A 61 -1.62 -14.65 -8.30
C GLN A 61 -2.62 -14.25 -9.40
N GLU A 62 -2.76 -15.05 -10.46
CA GLU A 62 -3.73 -14.80 -11.52
C GLU A 62 -5.17 -14.83 -10.97
N ARG A 63 -5.51 -15.84 -10.14
CA ARG A 63 -6.82 -15.93 -9.48
C ARG A 63 -7.12 -14.69 -8.63
N ILE A 64 -6.15 -14.21 -7.87
CA ILE A 64 -6.33 -13.02 -7.03
C ILE A 64 -6.55 -11.77 -7.88
N PHE A 65 -5.84 -11.59 -8.99
CA PHE A 65 -6.08 -10.48 -9.90
C PHE A 65 -7.52 -10.48 -10.45
N GLU A 66 -8.04 -11.63 -10.83
CA GLU A 66 -9.42 -11.78 -11.30
C GLU A 66 -10.43 -11.39 -10.20
N ILE A 67 -10.24 -11.88 -8.97
CA ILE A 67 -11.12 -11.61 -7.82
C ILE A 67 -11.15 -10.11 -7.50
N VAL A 68 -10.02 -9.41 -7.57
CA VAL A 68 -9.95 -7.96 -7.32
C VAL A 68 -10.32 -7.11 -8.55
N GLY A 69 -10.81 -7.73 -9.63
CA GLY A 69 -11.36 -7.04 -10.78
C GLY A 69 -10.34 -6.57 -11.83
N TYR A 70 -9.13 -7.12 -11.84
CA TYR A 70 -8.20 -6.89 -12.94
C TYR A 70 -8.57 -7.78 -14.14
N SER A 71 -8.81 -7.17 -15.31
CA SER A 71 -8.82 -7.94 -16.54
C SER A 71 -7.42 -8.52 -16.79
N ARG A 72 -7.37 -9.64 -17.52
CA ARG A 72 -6.10 -10.28 -17.86
C ARG A 72 -5.11 -9.33 -18.55
N GLU A 73 -5.59 -8.52 -19.49
CA GLU A 73 -4.78 -7.51 -20.18
C GLU A 73 -4.23 -6.45 -19.22
N ARG A 74 -5.07 -5.97 -18.29
CA ARG A 74 -4.67 -5.00 -17.29
C ARG A 74 -3.65 -5.58 -16.31
N ALA A 75 -3.85 -6.81 -15.86
CA ALA A 75 -2.92 -7.51 -14.98
C ALA A 75 -1.57 -7.74 -15.68
N GLU A 76 -1.56 -8.16 -16.94
CA GLU A 76 -0.34 -8.36 -17.73
C GLU A 76 0.42 -7.04 -17.94
N LYS A 77 -0.29 -5.96 -18.27
CA LYS A 77 0.33 -4.63 -18.45
C LYS A 77 0.95 -4.08 -17.16
N ALA A 78 0.28 -4.28 -16.01
CA ALA A 78 0.72 -3.72 -14.74
C ALA A 78 1.72 -4.62 -13.99
N PHE A 79 1.56 -5.93 -14.06
CA PHE A 79 2.27 -6.92 -13.24
C PHE A 79 2.89 -8.08 -14.05
N GLY A 80 2.86 -8.03 -15.38
CA GLY A 80 3.32 -9.12 -16.23
C GLY A 80 4.76 -9.55 -15.94
N PHE A 81 5.65 -8.59 -15.66
CA PHE A 81 7.04 -8.86 -15.27
C PHE A 81 7.13 -9.67 -13.96
N LEU A 82 6.25 -9.40 -12.99
CA LEU A 82 6.20 -10.11 -11.70
C LEU A 82 5.72 -11.55 -11.89
N VAL A 83 4.61 -11.74 -12.61
CA VAL A 83 4.06 -13.07 -12.90
C VAL A 83 5.05 -13.90 -13.71
N GLN A 84 5.74 -13.29 -14.66
CA GLN A 84 6.81 -13.97 -15.41
C GLN A 84 7.96 -14.40 -14.50
N ALA A 85 8.39 -13.54 -13.57
CA ALA A 85 9.44 -13.89 -12.62
C ALA A 85 9.05 -15.08 -11.75
N PHE A 86 7.79 -15.19 -11.32
CA PHE A 86 7.30 -16.33 -10.53
C PHE A 86 7.40 -17.67 -11.27
N LYS A 87 7.32 -17.69 -12.59
CA LYS A 87 7.48 -18.92 -13.40
C LYS A 87 8.89 -19.53 -13.30
N PHE A 88 9.87 -18.74 -12.86
CA PHE A 88 11.23 -19.24 -12.62
C PHE A 88 11.42 -19.79 -11.19
N GLY A 89 10.37 -19.87 -10.38
CA GLY A 89 10.40 -20.47 -9.04
C GLY A 89 10.73 -19.46 -7.94
N ALA A 90 9.89 -18.47 -7.74
CA ALA A 90 10.05 -17.54 -6.62
C ALA A 90 9.94 -18.28 -5.26
N PRO A 91 10.88 -18.06 -4.33
CA PRO A 91 10.78 -18.64 -3.00
C PRO A 91 9.65 -18.00 -2.20
N PRO A 92 9.14 -18.63 -1.13
CA PRO A 92 8.31 -17.95 -0.15
C PRO A 92 9.04 -16.71 0.37
N HIS A 93 8.38 -15.56 0.31
CA HIS A 93 8.96 -14.28 0.72
C HIS A 93 7.91 -13.38 1.33
N GLY A 94 8.37 -12.39 2.04
CA GLY A 94 7.55 -11.36 2.67
C GLY A 94 8.36 -10.09 2.85
N GLY A 95 7.75 -9.09 3.44
CA GLY A 95 8.43 -7.84 3.72
C GLY A 95 7.77 -7.10 4.86
N ILE A 96 8.53 -6.22 5.50
CA ILE A 96 8.07 -5.30 6.52
C ILE A 96 8.60 -3.90 6.20
N ALA A 97 7.73 -2.89 6.33
CA ALA A 97 8.05 -1.50 6.06
C ALA A 97 7.94 -0.66 7.34
N PRO A 98 9.06 -0.40 8.04
CA PRO A 98 9.06 0.49 9.20
C PRO A 98 8.83 1.94 8.79
N GLY A 99 7.93 2.64 9.52
CA GLY A 99 7.73 4.07 9.40
C GLY A 99 8.85 4.83 10.09
N LEU A 100 9.80 5.40 9.32
CA LEU A 100 10.97 6.07 9.85
C LEU A 100 10.60 7.24 10.77
N ASP A 101 9.66 8.09 10.36
CA ASP A 101 9.24 9.24 11.16
C ASP A 101 8.66 8.81 12.51
N ARG A 102 7.82 7.76 12.52
CA ARG A 102 7.27 7.22 13.78
C ARG A 102 8.35 6.62 14.68
N LEU A 103 9.33 5.94 14.09
CA LEU A 103 10.46 5.41 14.83
C LEU A 103 11.25 6.53 15.52
N ILE A 104 11.60 7.57 14.77
CA ILE A 104 12.34 8.72 15.28
C ILE A 104 11.52 9.44 16.36
N MET A 105 10.22 9.67 16.13
CA MET A 105 9.30 10.25 17.10
C MET A 105 9.34 9.51 18.45
N LEU A 106 9.24 8.18 18.40
CA LEU A 106 9.29 7.35 19.62
C LEU A 106 10.67 7.37 20.30
N MET A 107 11.75 7.39 19.52
CA MET A 107 13.13 7.50 20.06
C MET A 107 13.39 8.85 20.74
N CYS A 108 12.80 9.92 20.20
CA CYS A 108 12.89 11.28 20.77
C CYS A 108 11.88 11.52 21.90
N HIS A 109 11.00 10.56 22.20
CA HIS A 109 9.91 10.70 23.18
C HIS A 109 8.92 11.82 22.82
N GLU A 110 8.71 12.08 21.53
CA GLU A 110 7.75 13.06 21.05
C GLU A 110 6.37 12.44 20.85
N GLU A 111 5.33 13.27 20.96
CA GLU A 111 3.93 12.84 20.78
C GLU A 111 3.43 12.96 19.34
N SER A 112 4.17 13.67 18.48
CA SER A 112 3.80 13.95 17.11
C SER A 112 4.98 13.82 16.16
N ILE A 113 4.73 13.25 14.97
CA ILE A 113 5.73 13.21 13.89
C ILE A 113 6.09 14.62 13.39
N HIS A 114 5.28 15.64 13.65
CA HIS A 114 5.59 17.03 13.29
C HIS A 114 6.88 17.53 13.94
N GLU A 115 7.24 16.99 15.12
CA GLU A 115 8.44 17.38 15.85
C GLU A 115 9.74 16.80 15.25
N VAL A 116 9.60 15.81 14.37
CA VAL A 116 10.75 15.10 13.78
C VAL A 116 10.83 15.23 12.26
N ILE A 117 9.86 15.90 11.63
CA ILE A 117 9.85 16.20 10.20
C ILE A 117 10.29 17.65 10.00
N ALA A 118 11.27 17.87 9.11
CA ALA A 118 11.85 19.20 8.86
C ALA A 118 10.84 20.23 8.34
N PHE A 119 9.86 19.80 7.52
CA PHE A 119 8.84 20.66 6.91
C PHE A 119 7.46 20.03 7.03
N PRO A 120 6.87 20.00 8.26
CA PRO A 120 5.58 19.37 8.48
C PRO A 120 4.47 20.16 7.78
N LYS A 121 3.51 19.43 7.23
CA LYS A 121 2.29 20.02 6.64
C LYS A 121 1.25 20.27 7.72
N ASN A 122 0.50 21.37 7.57
CA ASN A 122 -0.64 21.66 8.42
C ASN A 122 -1.89 20.83 8.02
N ASN A 123 -2.99 21.02 8.73
CA ASN A 123 -4.27 20.32 8.49
C ASN A 123 -4.90 20.62 7.11
N LEU A 124 -4.42 21.67 6.42
CA LEU A 124 -4.82 22.01 5.06
C LEU A 124 -3.87 21.44 4.00
N ALA A 125 -2.98 20.53 4.39
CA ALA A 125 -1.93 19.95 3.55
C ALA A 125 -0.94 20.99 2.99
N MET A 126 -0.83 22.14 3.64
CA MET A 126 0.11 23.21 3.27
C MET A 126 1.38 23.09 4.10
N SER A 127 2.52 23.34 3.48
CA SER A 127 3.80 23.50 4.15
C SER A 127 4.12 25.00 4.30
N PRO A 128 4.07 25.55 5.54
CA PRO A 128 4.29 26.98 5.74
C PRO A 128 5.73 27.46 5.44
N MET A 129 6.69 26.53 5.43
CA MET A 129 8.11 26.89 5.24
C MET A 129 8.48 27.10 3.77
N ASP A 130 7.85 26.39 2.86
CA ASP A 130 8.14 26.42 1.42
C ASP A 130 6.90 26.86 0.58
N GLU A 131 5.85 27.29 1.27
CA GLU A 131 4.60 27.75 0.68
C GLU A 131 3.92 26.75 -0.29
N CYS A 132 4.24 25.44 -0.12
CA CYS A 132 3.62 24.38 -0.91
C CYS A 132 2.21 24.01 -0.39
N PRO A 133 1.26 23.65 -1.28
CA PRO A 133 1.35 23.64 -2.74
C PRO A 133 1.27 25.04 -3.33
N SER A 134 2.04 25.28 -4.38
CA SER A 134 2.02 26.52 -5.18
C SER A 134 1.53 26.26 -6.61
N ALA A 135 1.18 27.32 -7.30
CA ALA A 135 0.81 27.21 -8.70
C ALA A 135 2.02 26.74 -9.54
N VAL A 136 1.74 25.91 -10.53
CA VAL A 136 2.74 25.44 -11.49
C VAL A 136 2.79 26.40 -12.67
N ASP A 137 4.00 26.73 -13.15
CA ASP A 137 4.14 27.57 -14.32
C ASP A 137 3.57 26.90 -15.58
N GLN A 138 2.90 27.70 -16.42
CA GLN A 138 2.28 27.20 -17.65
C GLN A 138 3.29 26.51 -18.57
N SER A 139 4.53 27.01 -18.65
CA SER A 139 5.61 26.38 -19.43
C SER A 139 5.89 24.93 -19.00
N GLN A 140 5.85 24.64 -17.70
CA GLN A 140 6.06 23.28 -17.18
C GLN A 140 4.88 22.36 -17.53
N LEU A 141 3.66 22.88 -17.53
CA LEU A 141 2.49 22.12 -17.97
C LEU A 141 2.54 21.83 -19.48
N ASP A 142 2.96 22.79 -20.27
CA ASP A 142 3.09 22.65 -21.72
C ASP A 142 4.17 21.63 -22.08
N ASP A 143 5.32 21.64 -21.40
CA ASP A 143 6.41 20.66 -21.57
C ASP A 143 5.97 19.22 -21.29
N LEU A 144 5.05 19.05 -20.33
CA LEU A 144 4.49 17.76 -19.95
C LEU A 144 3.22 17.39 -20.73
N HIS A 145 2.77 18.24 -21.65
CA HIS A 145 1.50 18.11 -22.38
C HIS A 145 0.29 17.96 -21.43
N LEU A 146 0.31 18.65 -20.29
CA LEU A 146 -0.76 18.67 -19.30
C LEU A 146 -1.62 19.93 -19.43
N LYS A 147 -2.89 19.78 -19.12
CA LYS A 147 -3.84 20.89 -19.04
C LYS A 147 -4.63 20.81 -17.74
N CYS A 148 -4.63 21.90 -16.97
CA CYS A 148 -5.53 22.02 -15.82
C CYS A 148 -6.96 22.21 -16.32
N THR A 149 -7.88 21.35 -15.87
CA THR A 149 -9.32 21.54 -16.08
C THR A 149 -9.93 21.93 -14.74
N GLU A 150 -10.70 23.02 -14.70
CA GLU A 150 -11.49 23.35 -13.52
C GLU A 150 -12.53 22.26 -13.32
N VAL A 151 -12.54 21.67 -12.12
CA VAL A 151 -13.63 20.79 -11.69
C VAL A 151 -14.68 21.71 -11.11
N GLU A 152 -15.79 21.89 -11.79
CA GLU A 152 -16.97 22.55 -11.22
C GLU A 152 -17.35 21.81 -9.92
N LYS A 153 -17.39 22.56 -8.81
CA LYS A 153 -17.75 22.05 -7.48
C LYS A 153 -19.25 21.92 -7.33
#